data_0245c5ad717df45e9dcbefe526178452
#
_entry.id   0245c5ad717df45e9dcbefe526178452
#
_cell.length_a   1.000
_cell.length_b   1.000
_cell.length_c   1.000
_cell.angle_alpha   90.00
_cell.angle_beta   90.00
_cell.angle_gamma   90.00
#
_symmetry.space_group_name_H-M   'P 1'
#
loop_
_entity.id
_entity.type
_entity.pdbx_description
1 polymer ?
#
loop_
_entity_poly.entity_id
_entity_poly.type
_entity_poly.pdbx_seq_one_letter_code
_entity_poly.pdbx_strand_id
1 'polypeptide(L)'
;GKADVFYADSPVAGYAISQTDDQLEALGEDVGVTKEAVAIKKGDSDTAKAVQAAMQKLMDDGTYMKILKHWGVESGAVDKAEINPTDLG
;
A
#
# COMPACT_ATOMS: atom_id res chain seq x y z
N GLY A 1 -25.14 13.29 -5.28
CA GLY A 1 -24.92 14.48 -5.46
C GLY A 1 -24.15 15.06 -6.65
N LYS A 2 -22.92 15.47 -6.41
CA LYS A 2 -22.15 16.17 -7.44
C LYS A 2 -21.33 15.24 -8.31
N ALA A 3 -21.10 14.01 -7.87
CA ALA A 3 -20.35 13.00 -8.62
C ALA A 3 -20.90 11.62 -8.30
N ASP A 4 -20.85 10.74 -9.29
CA ASP A 4 -21.30 9.36 -9.13
C ASP A 4 -20.14 8.40 -8.90
N VAL A 5 -18.93 8.75 -9.35
CA VAL A 5 -17.74 7.91 -9.27
C VAL A 5 -16.55 8.75 -8.81
N PHE A 6 -15.71 8.13 -7.97
CA PHE A 6 -14.45 8.69 -7.47
C PHE A 6 -13.33 7.73 -7.85
N TYR A 7 -12.29 8.25 -8.47
CA TYR A 7 -11.14 7.46 -8.93
C TYR A 7 -9.86 7.97 -8.25
N ALA A 8 -9.14 7.09 -7.59
CA ALA A 8 -7.94 7.47 -6.85
C ALA A 8 -7.03 6.25 -6.65
N ASP A 9 -5.83 6.48 -6.10
CA ASP A 9 -4.96 5.39 -5.70
C ASP A 9 -5.69 4.49 -4.69
N SER A 10 -5.46 3.19 -4.78
CA SER A 10 -6.22 2.22 -3.97
C SER A 10 -6.13 2.45 -2.46
N PRO A 11 -4.97 2.83 -1.87
CA PRO A 11 -4.94 3.16 -0.44
C PRO A 11 -5.80 4.37 -0.09
N VAL A 12 -5.81 5.39 -0.93
CA VAL A 12 -6.64 6.59 -0.71
C VAL A 12 -8.12 6.23 -0.83
N ALA A 13 -8.49 5.49 -1.86
CA ALA A 13 -9.87 5.05 -2.05
C ALA A 13 -10.33 4.14 -0.91
N GLY A 14 -9.49 3.20 -0.48
CA GLY A 14 -9.79 2.30 0.64
C GLY A 14 -10.05 3.07 1.93
N TYR A 15 -9.21 4.05 2.23
CA TYR A 15 -9.40 4.89 3.40
C TYR A 15 -10.72 5.67 3.32
N ALA A 16 -11.00 6.28 2.16
CA ALA A 16 -12.25 7.02 1.98
C ALA A 16 -13.49 6.13 2.21
N ILE A 17 -13.46 4.91 1.69
CA ILE A 17 -14.53 3.94 1.91
C ILE A 17 -14.68 3.65 3.41
N SER A 18 -13.58 3.41 4.12
CA SER A 18 -13.61 3.08 5.54
C SER A 18 -14.19 4.20 6.41
N GLN A 19 -14.20 5.44 5.92
CA GLN A 19 -14.68 6.61 6.66
C GLN A 19 -16.13 6.98 6.34
N THR A 20 -16.82 6.25 5.47
CA THR A 20 -18.13 6.70 4.95
C THR A 20 -19.32 5.82 5.35
N ASP A 21 -19.18 4.90 6.28
CA ASP A 21 -20.30 4.08 6.77
C ASP A 21 -21.18 3.54 5.63
N ASP A 22 -20.60 2.78 4.71
CA ASP A 22 -21.29 2.15 3.59
C ASP A 22 -21.84 3.10 2.52
N GLN A 23 -21.50 4.37 2.55
CA GLN A 23 -21.94 5.31 1.51
C GLN A 23 -21.15 5.15 0.21
N LEU A 24 -19.96 4.55 0.26
CA LEU A 24 -19.10 4.28 -0.89
C LEU A 24 -18.77 2.79 -0.95
N GLU A 25 -18.62 2.28 -2.15
CA GLU A 25 -18.15 0.90 -2.35
C GLU A 25 -17.12 0.87 -3.48
N ALA A 26 -16.23 -0.11 -3.43
CA ALA A 26 -15.26 -0.32 -4.51
C ALA A 26 -15.96 -0.93 -5.71
N LEU A 27 -15.67 -0.40 -6.90
CA LEU A 27 -16.27 -0.86 -8.15
C LEU A 27 -15.21 -1.50 -9.02
N GLY A 28 -15.38 -2.77 -9.33
CA GLY A 28 -14.47 -3.50 -10.20
C GLY A 28 -13.13 -3.81 -9.54
N GLU A 29 -12.14 -4.03 -10.35
CA GLU A 29 -10.78 -4.36 -9.90
C GLU A 29 -9.84 -3.17 -10.07
N ASP A 30 -8.74 -3.17 -9.33
CA ASP A 30 -7.71 -2.15 -9.45
C ASP A 30 -7.10 -2.18 -10.85
N VAL A 31 -6.84 -0.99 -11.41
CA VAL A 31 -6.20 -0.84 -12.72
C VAL A 31 -4.93 -0.02 -12.58
N GLY A 32 -3.97 -0.23 -13.48
CA GLY A 32 -2.71 0.49 -13.43
C GLY A 32 -1.90 0.19 -12.17
N VAL A 33 -1.96 -1.04 -11.70
CA VAL A 33 -1.33 -1.43 -10.43
C VAL A 33 0.19 -1.33 -10.54
N THR A 34 0.79 -0.65 -9.54
CA THR A 34 2.24 -0.55 -9.40
C THR A 34 2.59 -0.51 -7.93
N LYS A 35 3.82 -0.86 -7.60
CA LYS A 35 4.28 -0.87 -6.20
C LYS A 35 4.58 0.54 -5.73
N GLU A 36 4.20 0.83 -4.49
CA GLU A 36 4.62 2.04 -3.79
C GLU A 36 5.94 1.76 -3.08
N ALA A 37 6.75 2.79 -2.91
CA ALA A 37 8.08 2.61 -2.35
C ALA A 37 8.52 3.78 -1.48
N VAL A 38 9.50 3.50 -0.63
CA VAL A 38 10.19 4.51 0.17
C VAL A 38 11.39 5.00 -0.64
N ALA A 39 11.47 6.31 -0.85
CA ALA A 39 12.59 6.91 -1.57
C ALA A 39 13.78 7.10 -0.62
N ILE A 40 14.95 6.63 -1.04
CA ILE A 40 16.18 6.72 -0.27
C ILE A 40 17.24 7.33 -1.16
N LYS A 41 18.15 8.13 -0.57
CA LYS A 41 19.21 8.80 -1.29
C LYS A 41 20.02 7.80 -2.11
N LYS A 42 20.24 8.12 -3.38
CA LYS A 42 21.04 7.29 -4.28
C LYS A 42 22.44 7.05 -3.71
N GLY A 43 22.86 5.79 -3.71
CA GLY A 43 24.15 5.39 -3.17
C GLY A 43 24.14 5.04 -1.69
N ASP A 44 23.07 5.35 -0.95
CA ASP A 44 22.95 5.01 0.47
C ASP A 44 22.38 3.61 0.64
N SER A 45 23.17 2.61 0.32
CA SER A 45 22.73 1.20 0.39
C SER A 45 22.51 0.73 1.83
N ASP A 46 23.22 1.32 2.80
CA ASP A 46 23.07 0.92 4.21
C ASP A 46 21.70 1.30 4.74
N THR A 47 21.23 2.52 4.44
CA THR A 47 19.89 2.94 4.81
C THR A 47 18.83 2.09 4.10
N ALA A 48 19.02 1.81 2.81
CA ALA A 48 18.08 0.97 2.06
C ALA A 48 17.95 -0.42 2.69
N LYS A 49 19.05 -1.04 3.06
CA LYS A 49 19.06 -2.36 3.71
C LYS A 49 18.39 -2.32 5.09
N ALA A 50 18.63 -1.25 5.86
CA ALA A 50 18.03 -1.09 7.18
C ALA A 50 16.50 -0.97 7.07
N VAL A 51 16.01 -0.17 6.13
CA VAL A 51 14.56 -0.03 5.89
C VAL A 51 13.97 -1.35 5.40
N GLN A 52 14.64 -2.04 4.48
CA GLN A 52 14.20 -3.34 3.99
C GLN A 52 14.06 -4.35 5.13
N ALA A 53 15.07 -4.44 5.99
CA ALA A 53 15.06 -5.37 7.13
C ALA A 53 13.93 -5.04 8.11
N ALA A 54 13.73 -3.76 8.40
CA ALA A 54 12.66 -3.32 9.29
C ALA A 54 11.27 -3.64 8.71
N MET A 55 11.06 -3.38 7.44
CA MET A 55 9.80 -3.71 6.78
C MET A 55 9.55 -5.20 6.75
N GLN A 56 10.59 -5.99 6.43
CA GLN A 56 10.45 -7.44 6.39
C GLN A 56 10.10 -8.00 7.78
N LYS A 57 10.69 -7.47 8.83
CA LYS A 57 10.35 -7.87 10.20
C LYS A 57 8.89 -7.59 10.52
N LEU A 58 8.37 -6.43 10.14
CA LEU A 58 6.97 -6.09 10.35
C LEU A 58 6.04 -7.02 9.57
N MET A 59 6.44 -7.42 8.37
CA MET A 59 5.69 -8.39 7.57
C MET A 59 5.68 -9.77 8.23
N ASP A 60 6.84 -10.21 8.72
CA ASP A 60 7.00 -11.53 9.30
C ASP A 60 6.29 -11.69 10.65
N ASP A 61 6.19 -10.62 11.45
CA ASP A 61 5.55 -10.68 12.77
C ASP A 61 4.06 -10.33 12.74
N GLY A 62 3.50 -10.01 11.58
CA GLY A 62 2.08 -9.71 11.41
C GLY A 62 1.70 -8.26 11.62
N THR A 63 2.61 -7.40 12.06
CA THR A 63 2.33 -5.97 12.31
C THR A 63 1.94 -5.25 11.02
N TYR A 64 2.64 -5.52 9.93
CA TYR A 64 2.36 -4.93 8.62
C TYR A 64 0.89 -5.17 8.22
N MET A 65 0.44 -6.41 8.23
CA MET A 65 -0.93 -6.73 7.86
C MET A 65 -1.95 -6.12 8.82
N LYS A 66 -1.63 -6.08 10.11
CA LYS A 66 -2.49 -5.48 11.12
C LYS A 66 -2.71 -3.98 10.84
N ILE A 67 -1.65 -3.26 10.49
CA ILE A 67 -1.75 -1.84 10.15
C ILE A 67 -2.58 -1.64 8.88
N LEU A 68 -2.34 -2.43 7.85
CA LEU A 68 -3.09 -2.34 6.61
C LEU A 68 -4.59 -2.59 6.83
N LYS A 69 -4.93 -3.59 7.62
CA LYS A 69 -6.33 -3.89 7.95
C LYS A 69 -6.99 -2.78 8.75
N HIS A 70 -6.23 -2.16 9.67
CA HIS A 70 -6.74 -1.04 10.45
C HIS A 70 -7.20 0.11 9.54
N TRP A 71 -6.49 0.35 8.45
CA TRP A 71 -6.79 1.43 7.53
C TRP A 71 -7.62 1.01 6.31
N GLY A 72 -8.00 -0.28 6.23
CA GLY A 72 -8.85 -0.78 5.14
C GLY A 72 -8.13 -0.89 3.80
N VAL A 73 -6.81 -1.10 3.80
CA VAL A 73 -5.99 -1.11 2.59
C VAL A 73 -5.22 -2.42 2.40
N GLU A 74 -5.66 -3.49 3.06
CA GLU A 74 -5.00 -4.78 3.03
C GLU A 74 -4.95 -5.43 1.64
N SER A 75 -5.83 -5.03 0.73
CA SER A 75 -5.81 -5.55 -0.64
C SER A 75 -4.55 -5.17 -1.41
N GLY A 76 -3.85 -4.12 -0.95
CA GLY A 76 -2.58 -3.68 -1.55
C GLY A 76 -1.35 -4.28 -0.90
N ALA A 77 -1.49 -5.26 -0.01
CA ALA A 77 -0.36 -5.87 0.68
C ALA A 77 0.60 -6.55 -0.30
N VAL A 78 1.90 -6.47 0.02
CA VAL A 78 2.93 -7.21 -0.72
C VAL A 78 3.54 -8.28 0.18
N ASP A 79 4.13 -9.32 -0.43
CA ASP A 79 4.62 -10.48 0.31
C ASP A 79 6.01 -10.29 0.92
N LYS A 80 6.80 -9.41 0.36
CA LYS A 80 8.17 -9.20 0.81
C LYS A 80 8.64 -7.77 0.52
N ALA A 81 9.61 -7.30 1.31
CA ALA A 81 10.26 -6.02 1.09
C ALA A 81 11.43 -6.20 0.13
N GLU A 82 11.47 -5.41 -0.95
CA GLU A 82 12.51 -5.50 -1.97
C GLU A 82 13.16 -4.14 -2.21
N ILE A 83 14.47 -4.15 -2.53
CA ILE A 83 15.19 -2.95 -2.93
C ILE A 83 15.21 -2.90 -4.45
N ASN A 84 14.72 -1.80 -5.02
CA ASN A 84 14.71 -1.56 -6.48
C ASN A 84 14.22 -2.77 -7.28
N PRO A 85 13.01 -3.30 -7.00
CA PRO A 85 12.50 -4.40 -7.79
C PRO A 85 12.30 -3.99 -9.25
N THR A 86 12.51 -4.92 -10.16
CA THR A 86 12.29 -4.68 -11.60
C THR A 86 10.85 -4.99 -12.02
N ASP A 87 10.16 -5.78 -11.20
CA ASP A 87 8.74 -6.10 -11.39
C ASP A 87 7.91 -5.12 -10.56
N LEU A 88 7.38 -4.09 -11.19
CA LEU A 88 6.65 -3.03 -10.50
C LEU A 88 5.12 -3.22 -10.54
N GLY A 89 4.67 -4.24 -11.10
CA GLY A 89 3.24 -4.53 -11.26
C GLY A 89 3.00 -5.52 -12.33
#